data_b38d5cd707d075cbae2aa56e82d2c115
#
_entry.id   b38d5cd707d075cbae2aa56e82d2c115
#
_cell.length_a   1.000
_cell.length_b   1.000
_cell.length_c   1.000
_cell.angle_alpha   90.00
_cell.angle_beta   90.00
_cell.angle_gamma   90.00
#
_symmetry.space_group_name_H-M   'P 1'
#
loop_
_entity.id
_entity.type
_entity.pdbx_description
1 polymer ?
#
loop_
_entity_poly.entity_id
_entity_poly.type
_entity_poly.pdbx_seq_one_letter_code
_entity_poly.pdbx_strand_id
1 'polypeptide(L)'
;LLPDIMNTEKVCRRFEGLLSDPLVWIDMCETTGCTLPPASFRRSLKEKRDEIEETYGKLPEIYERIFEKNPFRPNLVPPLLSSEQMKDKYGWLFGGDINVQEEDVKGEEPITRCISSSGESMLMIKIDLEKEGVPDWILDHVRPRIVVSYWLKPQDYCTSNYVCFTQLLKRDEQCVDNAPARSKCVSKTWHQRTKVDYEKVELTFKDYSIGARKISIMAEERGFRSLARAPRVYGVKLANLRVRIEMPNEMRWLTEEMFPDA
;
A
#
# COMPACT_ATOMS: atom_id res chain seq x y z
N LEU A 1 -10.37 12.73 -21.14
CA LEU A 1 -11.33 11.60 -21.32
C LEU A 1 -12.20 11.35 -20.07
N LEU A 2 -11.63 11.22 -18.86
CA LEU A 2 -12.40 10.95 -17.62
C LEU A 2 -13.39 12.07 -17.25
N PRO A 3 -12.98 13.36 -17.19
CA PRO A 3 -13.89 14.46 -16.91
C PRO A 3 -15.04 14.58 -17.91
N ASP A 4 -14.80 14.19 -19.16
CA ASP A 4 -15.80 14.27 -20.22
C ASP A 4 -16.84 13.15 -20.09
N ILE A 5 -16.44 11.95 -19.69
CA ILE A 5 -17.33 10.81 -19.46
C ILE A 5 -18.23 11.07 -18.25
N MET A 6 -17.65 11.54 -17.14
CA MET A 6 -18.40 11.84 -15.90
C MET A 6 -19.41 12.99 -16.07
N ASN A 7 -19.15 13.90 -17.01
CA ASN A 7 -20.10 14.98 -17.33
C ASN A 7 -21.23 14.53 -18.30
N THR A 8 -21.02 13.46 -19.07
CA THR A 8 -22.03 12.96 -20.02
C THR A 8 -23.22 12.28 -19.33
N GLU A 9 -23.03 11.74 -18.12
CA GLU A 9 -24.13 11.20 -17.32
C GLU A 9 -25.24 12.20 -17.11
N LYS A 10 -24.91 13.48 -16.92
CA LYS A 10 -25.87 14.59 -16.72
C LYS A 10 -26.53 15.09 -18.00
N VAL A 11 -26.04 14.67 -19.16
CA VAL A 11 -26.47 15.20 -20.45
C VAL A 11 -27.61 14.39 -21.07
N CYS A 12 -27.67 13.08 -20.79
CA CYS A 12 -28.66 12.22 -21.45
C CYS A 12 -29.00 10.97 -20.64
N ARG A 13 -30.28 10.70 -20.40
CA ARG A 13 -30.77 9.47 -19.73
C ARG A 13 -30.27 8.17 -20.37
N ARG A 14 -29.95 8.19 -21.66
CA ARG A 14 -29.39 7.02 -22.35
C ARG A 14 -27.96 6.71 -21.86
N PHE A 15 -27.14 7.75 -21.61
CA PHE A 15 -25.80 7.59 -21.06
C PHE A 15 -25.86 7.16 -19.58
N GLU A 16 -26.78 7.71 -18.79
CA GLU A 16 -27.05 7.28 -17.43
C GLU A 16 -27.35 5.77 -17.39
N GLY A 17 -28.22 5.28 -18.30
CA GLY A 17 -28.53 3.87 -18.42
C GLY A 17 -27.32 2.99 -18.82
N LEU A 18 -26.42 3.51 -19.67
CA LEU A 18 -25.20 2.81 -20.05
C LEU A 18 -24.19 2.73 -18.89
N LEU A 19 -23.98 3.83 -18.17
CA LEU A 19 -23.05 3.91 -17.04
C LEU A 19 -23.56 3.13 -15.81
N SER A 20 -24.86 2.82 -15.79
CA SER A 20 -25.47 1.93 -14.79
C SER A 20 -25.19 0.44 -15.05
N ASP A 21 -24.58 0.09 -16.19
CA ASP A 21 -24.18 -1.29 -16.49
C ASP A 21 -22.72 -1.53 -16.04
N PRO A 22 -22.48 -2.45 -15.10
CA PRO A 22 -21.13 -2.79 -14.67
C PRO A 22 -20.20 -3.25 -15.80
N LEU A 23 -20.75 -3.83 -16.88
CA LEU A 23 -19.97 -4.31 -18.02
C LEU A 23 -19.27 -3.18 -18.77
N VAL A 24 -19.88 -2.01 -18.82
CA VAL A 24 -19.27 -0.82 -19.45
C VAL A 24 -18.01 -0.42 -18.73
N TRP A 25 -18.03 -0.38 -17.40
CA TRP A 25 -16.88 -0.05 -16.58
C TRP A 25 -15.77 -1.11 -16.66
N ILE A 26 -16.16 -2.39 -16.75
CA ILE A 26 -15.21 -3.50 -16.92
C ILE A 26 -14.48 -3.36 -18.26
N ASP A 27 -15.22 -3.11 -19.36
CA ASP A 27 -14.66 -2.91 -20.70
C ASP A 27 -13.72 -1.70 -20.74
N MET A 28 -14.11 -0.62 -20.10
CA MET A 28 -13.28 0.58 -19.96
C MET A 28 -11.98 0.28 -19.20
N CYS A 29 -12.04 -0.48 -18.10
CA CYS A 29 -10.86 -0.91 -17.36
C CYS A 29 -9.92 -1.76 -18.24
N GLU A 30 -10.46 -2.74 -18.98
CA GLU A 30 -9.69 -3.61 -19.88
C GLU A 30 -9.02 -2.79 -21.00
N THR A 31 -9.74 -1.84 -21.58
CA THR A 31 -9.25 -0.98 -22.66
C THR A 31 -8.15 -0.02 -22.19
N THR A 32 -8.24 0.48 -20.96
CA THR A 32 -7.26 1.42 -20.40
C THR A 32 -6.09 0.75 -19.68
N GLY A 33 -6.10 -0.58 -19.57
CA GLY A 33 -5.07 -1.34 -18.86
C GLY A 33 -5.13 -1.23 -17.35
N CYS A 34 -6.30 -0.87 -16.79
CA CYS A 34 -6.52 -0.97 -15.35
C CYS A 34 -6.49 -2.44 -14.91
N THR A 35 -5.89 -2.70 -13.77
CA THR A 35 -5.85 -4.06 -13.22
C THR A 35 -7.21 -4.41 -12.64
N LEU A 36 -7.91 -5.33 -13.29
CA LEU A 36 -9.17 -5.85 -12.79
C LEU A 36 -8.98 -7.10 -11.93
N PRO A 37 -9.92 -7.36 -11.02
CA PRO A 37 -10.02 -8.65 -10.37
C PRO A 37 -10.16 -9.81 -11.39
N PRO A 38 -9.66 -11.02 -11.07
CA PRO A 38 -9.74 -12.17 -11.97
C PRO A 38 -11.17 -12.48 -12.48
N ALA A 39 -11.27 -13.09 -13.67
CA ALA A 39 -12.57 -13.39 -14.26
C ALA A 39 -13.47 -14.31 -13.41
N SER A 40 -12.86 -15.24 -12.64
CA SER A 40 -13.57 -16.06 -11.65
C SER A 40 -14.26 -15.20 -10.60
N PHE A 41 -13.61 -14.14 -10.17
CA PHE A 41 -14.14 -13.14 -9.26
C PHE A 41 -15.36 -12.42 -9.84
N ARG A 42 -15.26 -11.94 -11.07
CA ARG A 42 -16.36 -11.24 -11.76
C ARG A 42 -17.61 -12.11 -11.89
N ARG A 43 -17.47 -13.43 -12.05
CA ARG A 43 -18.58 -14.39 -12.09
C ARG A 43 -19.26 -14.50 -10.71
N SER A 44 -18.48 -14.67 -9.65
CA SER A 44 -19.01 -14.74 -8.29
C SER A 44 -19.68 -13.45 -7.85
N LEU A 45 -19.22 -12.29 -8.33
CA LEU A 45 -19.90 -11.01 -8.11
C LEU A 45 -21.31 -10.99 -8.68
N LYS A 46 -21.49 -11.54 -9.89
CA LYS A 46 -22.81 -11.60 -10.50
C LYS A 46 -23.75 -12.52 -9.71
N GLU A 47 -23.24 -13.58 -9.14
CA GLU A 47 -24.02 -14.54 -8.33
C GLU A 47 -24.39 -13.95 -6.96
N LYS A 48 -23.59 -13.05 -6.41
CA LYS A 48 -23.79 -12.41 -5.10
C LYS A 48 -24.14 -10.93 -5.18
N ARG A 49 -24.65 -10.49 -6.32
CA ARG A 49 -24.90 -9.09 -6.60
C ARG A 49 -25.79 -8.44 -5.53
N ASP A 50 -26.92 -9.05 -5.22
CA ASP A 50 -27.92 -8.46 -4.31
C ASP A 50 -27.34 -8.27 -2.90
N GLU A 51 -26.58 -9.26 -2.40
CA GLU A 51 -25.92 -9.21 -1.09
C GLU A 51 -24.87 -8.08 -1.02
N ILE A 52 -24.10 -7.90 -2.11
CA ILE A 52 -23.09 -6.86 -2.19
C ILE A 52 -23.73 -5.48 -2.30
N GLU A 53 -24.72 -5.33 -3.18
CA GLU A 53 -25.38 -4.04 -3.39
C GLU A 53 -26.18 -3.57 -2.17
N GLU A 54 -26.71 -4.48 -1.37
CA GLU A 54 -27.40 -4.16 -0.12
C GLU A 54 -26.44 -3.59 0.94
N THR A 55 -25.21 -4.10 1.00
CA THR A 55 -24.27 -3.76 2.08
C THR A 55 -23.25 -2.69 1.68
N TYR A 56 -22.77 -2.72 0.43
CA TYR A 56 -21.58 -1.95 0.00
C TYR A 56 -21.84 -0.94 -1.12
N GLY A 57 -23.05 -0.86 -1.64
CA GLY A 57 -23.42 0.01 -2.74
C GLY A 57 -23.44 -0.68 -4.11
N LYS A 58 -23.93 0.02 -5.10
CA LYS A 58 -24.19 -0.55 -6.43
C LYS A 58 -22.91 -0.97 -7.15
N LEU A 59 -22.95 -2.10 -7.83
CA LEU A 59 -21.80 -2.62 -8.58
C LEU A 59 -21.22 -1.62 -9.62
N PRO A 60 -22.01 -0.86 -10.38
CA PRO A 60 -21.46 0.14 -11.30
C PRO A 60 -20.57 1.17 -10.59
N GLU A 61 -20.99 1.69 -9.44
CA GLU A 61 -20.23 2.66 -8.64
C GLU A 61 -18.91 2.07 -8.11
N ILE A 62 -18.92 0.77 -7.80
CA ILE A 62 -17.72 0.05 -7.37
C ILE A 62 -16.72 -0.08 -8.52
N TYR A 63 -17.18 -0.46 -9.72
CA TYR A 63 -16.30 -0.58 -10.90
C TYR A 63 -15.83 0.78 -11.42
N GLU A 64 -16.66 1.81 -11.37
CA GLU A 64 -16.28 3.19 -11.64
C GLU A 64 -15.10 3.62 -10.76
N ARG A 65 -15.18 3.37 -9.46
CA ARG A 65 -14.10 3.65 -8.51
C ARG A 65 -12.83 2.86 -8.81
N ILE A 66 -12.96 1.58 -9.21
CA ILE A 66 -11.82 0.77 -9.64
C ILE A 66 -11.18 1.38 -10.89
N PHE A 67 -11.97 1.84 -11.84
CA PHE A 67 -11.49 2.49 -13.05
C PHE A 67 -10.76 3.80 -12.75
N GLU A 68 -11.33 4.67 -11.92
CA GLU A 68 -10.76 5.96 -11.58
C GLU A 68 -9.44 5.86 -10.79
N LYS A 69 -9.37 4.95 -9.83
CA LYS A 69 -8.27 4.87 -8.85
C LYS A 69 -7.23 3.81 -9.17
N ASN A 70 -7.58 2.81 -9.99
CA ASN A 70 -6.74 1.64 -10.26
C ASN A 70 -6.10 1.05 -8.97
N PRO A 71 -6.92 0.60 -8.00
CA PRO A 71 -6.46 0.21 -6.66
C PRO A 71 -5.55 -1.03 -6.68
N PHE A 72 -5.58 -1.80 -7.77
CA PHE A 72 -4.76 -3.00 -7.95
C PHE A 72 -3.49 -2.73 -8.76
N ARG A 73 -3.13 -1.45 -8.96
CA ARG A 73 -1.88 -1.07 -9.61
C ARG A 73 -0.65 -1.62 -8.87
N PRO A 74 0.49 -1.74 -9.54
CA PRO A 74 1.70 -2.36 -8.96
C PRO A 74 2.23 -1.71 -7.69
N ASN A 75 1.86 -0.45 -7.41
CA ASN A 75 2.26 0.25 -6.20
C ASN A 75 1.24 1.32 -5.80
N LEU A 76 0.75 1.24 -4.56
CA LEU A 76 -0.12 2.25 -3.96
C LEU A 76 0.67 3.40 -3.31
N VAL A 77 1.95 3.18 -3.00
CA VAL A 77 2.81 4.24 -2.46
C VAL A 77 3.12 5.26 -3.55
N PRO A 78 2.93 6.55 -3.29
CA PRO A 78 3.32 7.57 -4.24
C PRO A 78 4.83 7.57 -4.50
N PRO A 79 5.29 8.06 -5.66
CA PRO A 79 6.70 8.13 -5.96
C PRO A 79 7.44 9.01 -4.95
N LEU A 80 8.67 8.65 -4.63
CA LEU A 80 9.53 9.46 -3.75
C LEU A 80 9.81 10.83 -4.39
N LEU A 81 9.34 11.85 -3.74
CA LEU A 81 9.57 13.26 -4.06
C LEU A 81 10.50 13.87 -3.01
N SER A 82 10.60 15.20 -2.93
CA SER A 82 11.26 15.83 -1.79
C SER A 82 10.50 15.56 -0.50
N SER A 83 11.19 15.62 0.65
CA SER A 83 10.56 15.39 1.95
C SER A 83 9.40 16.36 2.24
N GLU A 84 9.51 17.61 1.79
CA GLU A 84 8.44 18.63 1.90
C GLU A 84 7.22 18.23 1.07
N GLN A 85 7.42 17.90 -0.21
CA GLN A 85 6.33 17.48 -1.08
C GLN A 85 5.63 16.20 -0.60
N MET A 86 6.37 15.28 0.03
CA MET A 86 5.76 14.08 0.60
C MET A 86 4.93 14.39 1.84
N LYS A 87 5.37 15.33 2.69
CA LYS A 87 4.58 15.81 3.83
C LYS A 87 3.29 16.48 3.38
N ASP A 88 3.40 17.44 2.49
CA ASP A 88 2.29 18.31 2.09
C ASP A 88 1.26 17.55 1.22
N LYS A 89 1.74 16.76 0.27
CA LYS A 89 0.88 16.11 -0.71
C LYS A 89 0.34 14.77 -0.25
N TYR A 90 1.11 14.02 0.53
CA TYR A 90 0.79 12.63 0.88
C TYR A 90 0.66 12.40 2.39
N GLY A 91 0.85 13.44 3.21
CA GLY A 91 0.71 13.36 4.67
C GLY A 91 1.74 12.43 5.34
N TRP A 92 2.92 12.28 4.75
CA TRP A 92 3.99 11.52 5.38
C TRP A 92 4.52 12.27 6.60
N LEU A 93 4.77 11.56 7.67
CA LEU A 93 5.37 12.13 8.88
C LEU A 93 6.83 11.72 8.97
N PHE A 94 7.68 12.71 9.17
CA PHE A 94 9.11 12.54 9.36
C PHE A 94 9.52 13.13 10.70
N GLY A 95 10.23 12.34 11.49
CA GLY A 95 10.94 12.79 12.69
C GLY A 95 12.44 12.74 12.45
N GLY A 96 13.20 13.74 12.92
CA GLY A 96 14.63 13.85 12.67
C GLY A 96 14.99 14.38 11.27
N ASP A 97 16.27 14.31 10.94
CA ASP A 97 16.82 14.76 9.65
C ASP A 97 16.68 13.67 8.61
N ILE A 98 15.62 13.72 7.82
CA ILE A 98 15.36 12.78 6.73
C ILE A 98 15.53 13.48 5.39
N ASN A 99 16.29 12.85 4.50
CA ASN A 99 16.56 13.36 3.16
C ASN A 99 16.21 12.31 2.10
N VAL A 100 15.70 12.77 0.96
CA VAL A 100 15.56 11.96 -0.24
C VAL A 100 16.82 12.17 -1.08
N GLN A 101 17.48 11.08 -1.40
CA GLN A 101 18.73 11.08 -2.17
C GLN A 101 18.53 10.32 -3.48
N GLU A 102 19.24 10.72 -4.52
CA GLU A 102 19.33 9.96 -5.75
C GLU A 102 20.29 8.79 -5.57
N GLU A 103 19.98 7.68 -6.21
CA GLU A 103 20.76 6.44 -6.23
C GLU A 103 20.83 5.94 -7.68
N ASP A 104 21.87 5.18 -8.02
CA ASP A 104 21.99 4.50 -9.32
C ASP A 104 22.36 3.05 -9.10
N VAL A 105 21.39 2.28 -8.64
CA VAL A 105 21.54 0.82 -8.48
C VAL A 105 20.79 0.13 -9.60
N LYS A 106 21.53 -0.57 -10.46
CA LYS A 106 20.98 -1.33 -11.59
C LYS A 106 20.59 -2.74 -11.15
N GLY A 107 19.55 -3.30 -11.75
CA GLY A 107 19.07 -4.64 -11.47
C GLY A 107 17.64 -4.84 -11.97
N GLU A 108 17.05 -5.96 -11.62
CA GLU A 108 15.64 -6.26 -11.95
C GLU A 108 14.67 -5.24 -11.34
N GLU A 109 14.98 -4.76 -10.15
CA GLU A 109 14.25 -3.67 -9.49
C GLU A 109 15.21 -2.49 -9.27
N PRO A 110 15.42 -1.62 -10.27
CA PRO A 110 16.39 -0.53 -10.16
C PRO A 110 16.00 0.45 -9.05
N ILE A 111 17.01 0.94 -8.32
CA ILE A 111 16.82 1.92 -7.26
C ILE A 111 17.36 3.25 -7.75
N THR A 112 16.48 4.19 -7.99
CA THR A 112 16.82 5.55 -8.45
C THR A 112 16.77 6.57 -7.34
N ARG A 113 16.05 6.30 -6.25
CA ARG A 113 15.93 7.17 -5.08
C ARG A 113 15.82 6.37 -3.81
N CYS A 114 16.36 6.90 -2.74
CA CYS A 114 16.20 6.38 -1.39
C CYS A 114 15.89 7.49 -0.38
N ILE A 115 15.30 7.09 0.72
CA ILE A 115 15.17 7.90 1.93
C ILE A 115 16.37 7.54 2.81
N SER A 116 17.09 8.55 3.27
CA SER A 116 18.19 8.40 4.23
C SER A 116 17.99 9.32 5.41
N SER A 117 18.54 8.95 6.55
CA SER A 117 18.46 9.74 7.76
C SER A 117 19.85 10.08 8.30
N SER A 118 19.92 11.14 9.12
CA SER A 118 21.11 11.53 9.85
C SER A 118 20.85 11.48 11.37
N GLY A 119 20.97 10.30 11.98
CA GLY A 119 20.76 10.12 13.41
C GLY A 119 19.51 9.33 13.75
N GLU A 120 18.88 9.65 14.89
CA GLU A 120 17.58 9.06 15.23
C GLU A 120 16.50 9.68 14.36
N SER A 121 15.77 8.83 13.66
CA SER A 121 14.73 9.27 12.76
C SER A 121 13.54 8.34 12.78
N MET A 122 12.39 8.89 12.43
CA MET A 122 11.15 8.16 12.30
C MET A 122 10.48 8.56 10.99
N LEU A 123 10.04 7.57 10.25
CA LEU A 123 9.19 7.71 9.08
C LEU A 123 7.85 7.05 9.37
N MET A 124 6.75 7.75 9.16
CA MET A 124 5.42 7.16 9.23
C MET A 124 4.63 7.49 7.96
N ILE A 125 3.99 6.47 7.41
CA ILE A 125 3.11 6.56 6.25
C ILE A 125 1.81 5.86 6.59
N LYS A 126 0.69 6.49 6.25
CA LYS A 126 -0.64 5.86 6.31
C LYS A 126 -1.26 5.87 4.92
N ILE A 127 -1.60 4.70 4.42
CA ILE A 127 -2.31 4.51 3.16
C ILE A 127 -3.74 4.12 3.49
N ASP A 128 -4.68 4.94 3.08
CA ASP A 128 -6.11 4.70 3.21
C ASP A 128 -6.59 3.95 1.97
N LEU A 129 -6.85 2.65 2.15
CA LEU A 129 -7.21 1.75 1.04
C LEU A 129 -8.52 2.14 0.37
N GLU A 130 -9.46 2.69 1.13
CA GLU A 130 -10.73 3.18 0.60
C GLU A 130 -10.52 4.40 -0.31
N LYS A 131 -9.67 5.34 0.10
CA LYS A 131 -9.29 6.51 -0.72
C LYS A 131 -8.50 6.11 -1.96
N GLU A 132 -7.73 5.03 -1.87
CA GLU A 132 -7.04 4.43 -3.02
C GLU A 132 -7.99 3.65 -3.96
N GLY A 133 -9.27 3.57 -3.63
CA GLY A 133 -10.31 2.96 -4.45
C GLY A 133 -10.52 1.47 -4.23
N VAL A 134 -9.91 0.87 -3.19
CA VAL A 134 -10.16 -0.54 -2.86
C VAL A 134 -11.55 -0.68 -2.25
N PRO A 135 -12.46 -1.44 -2.85
CA PRO A 135 -13.78 -1.65 -2.30
C PRO A 135 -13.73 -2.41 -0.97
N ASP A 136 -14.55 -1.97 -0.01
CA ASP A 136 -14.61 -2.56 1.34
C ASP A 136 -14.92 -4.06 1.31
N TRP A 137 -15.89 -4.48 0.48
CA TRP A 137 -16.26 -5.88 0.34
C TRP A 137 -15.11 -6.76 -0.19
N ILE A 138 -14.20 -6.22 -1.00
CA ILE A 138 -12.98 -6.94 -1.41
C ILE A 138 -12.10 -7.20 -0.19
N LEU A 139 -11.91 -6.20 0.66
CA LEU A 139 -11.12 -6.34 1.87
C LEU A 139 -11.75 -7.28 2.89
N ASP A 140 -13.08 -7.30 2.98
CA ASP A 140 -13.79 -8.07 3.99
C ASP A 140 -14.06 -9.52 3.56
N HIS A 141 -14.48 -9.76 2.33
CA HIS A 141 -14.92 -11.10 1.89
C HIS A 141 -13.89 -11.80 0.98
N VAL A 142 -13.12 -11.08 0.20
CA VAL A 142 -12.08 -11.70 -0.64
C VAL A 142 -10.75 -11.82 0.09
N ARG A 143 -10.45 -10.84 0.93
CA ARG A 143 -9.21 -10.74 1.71
C ARG A 143 -7.97 -11.00 0.85
N PRO A 144 -7.76 -10.18 -0.20
CA PRO A 144 -6.59 -10.32 -1.06
C PRO A 144 -5.31 -10.19 -0.25
N ARG A 145 -4.23 -10.78 -0.71
CA ARG A 145 -2.95 -10.57 -0.06
C ARG A 145 -2.52 -9.12 -0.19
N ILE A 146 -2.19 -8.49 0.93
CA ILE A 146 -1.61 -7.15 0.96
C ILE A 146 -0.11 -7.32 1.17
N VAL A 147 0.67 -6.90 0.20
CA VAL A 147 2.12 -7.07 0.20
C VAL A 147 2.80 -5.72 0.34
N VAL A 148 3.63 -5.60 1.36
CA VAL A 148 4.49 -4.43 1.59
C VAL A 148 5.93 -4.86 1.36
N SER A 149 6.63 -4.18 0.46
CA SER A 149 8.03 -4.48 0.17
C SER A 149 8.86 -3.21 0.10
N TYR A 150 10.13 -3.31 0.50
CA TYR A 150 11.10 -2.24 0.44
C TYR A 150 12.52 -2.79 0.47
N TRP A 151 13.49 -1.96 0.12
CA TRP A 151 14.90 -2.30 0.15
C TRP A 151 15.60 -1.49 1.21
N LEU A 152 16.50 -2.14 1.96
CA LEU A 152 17.29 -1.55 3.03
C LEU A 152 18.77 -1.69 2.73
N LYS A 153 19.53 -0.62 3.00
CA LYS A 153 20.98 -0.63 2.97
C LYS A 153 21.52 0.16 4.17
N PRO A 154 22.31 -0.45 5.05
CA PRO A 154 22.95 0.29 6.14
C PRO A 154 24.01 1.23 5.59
N GLN A 155 24.34 2.24 6.37
CA GLN A 155 25.50 3.11 6.12
C GLN A 155 26.77 2.45 6.70
N ASP A 156 27.83 2.41 5.90
CA ASP A 156 29.07 1.67 6.23
C ASP A 156 29.83 2.21 7.47
N TYR A 157 29.53 3.43 7.90
CA TYR A 157 30.32 4.18 8.88
C TYR A 157 29.82 4.09 10.32
N CYS A 158 28.67 3.47 10.55
CA CYS A 158 28.05 3.39 11.87
C CYS A 158 27.39 2.05 12.12
N THR A 159 27.16 1.75 13.39
CA THR A 159 26.21 0.69 13.78
C THR A 159 24.80 1.28 13.61
N SER A 160 23.97 0.58 12.86
CA SER A 160 22.61 1.02 12.56
C SER A 160 21.60 0.01 13.07
N ASN A 161 20.60 0.48 13.77
CA ASN A 161 19.42 -0.28 14.15
C ASN A 161 18.21 0.23 13.38
N TYR A 162 17.47 -0.68 12.81
CA TYR A 162 16.25 -0.39 12.07
C TYR A 162 15.12 -1.26 12.64
N VAL A 163 14.00 -0.61 12.91
CA VAL A 163 12.77 -1.29 13.31
C VAL A 163 11.63 -0.74 12.47
N CYS A 164 10.86 -1.61 11.86
CA CYS A 164 9.70 -1.23 11.08
C CYS A 164 8.47 -2.00 11.54
N PHE A 165 7.45 -1.28 11.92
CA PHE A 165 6.12 -1.80 12.20
C PHE A 165 5.22 -1.52 11.01
N THR A 166 4.62 -2.58 10.48
CA THR A 166 3.61 -2.48 9.43
C THR A 166 2.31 -3.06 9.97
N GLN A 167 1.25 -2.26 9.93
CA GLN A 167 -0.04 -2.61 10.54
C GLN A 167 -1.20 -2.40 9.60
N LEU A 168 -2.16 -3.32 9.63
CA LEU A 168 -3.48 -3.14 9.03
C LEU A 168 -4.44 -2.60 10.09
N LEU A 169 -4.98 -1.41 9.84
CA LEU A 169 -5.84 -0.69 10.77
C LEU A 169 -7.28 -0.71 10.27
N LYS A 170 -8.23 -0.74 11.19
CA LYS A 170 -9.63 -0.43 10.93
C LYS A 170 -9.80 1.08 10.67
N ARG A 171 -10.98 1.51 10.23
CA ARG A 171 -11.25 2.91 9.84
C ARG A 171 -10.85 3.92 10.91
N ASP A 172 -11.22 3.69 12.16
CA ASP A 172 -11.01 4.62 13.28
C ASP A 172 -9.83 4.23 14.18
N GLU A 173 -9.14 3.14 13.85
CA GLU A 173 -8.02 2.62 14.62
C GLU A 173 -6.74 3.41 14.32
N GLN A 174 -5.94 3.69 15.35
CA GLN A 174 -4.67 4.39 15.22
C GLN A 174 -3.46 3.46 15.29
N CYS A 175 -3.55 2.39 16.05
CA CYS A 175 -2.54 1.34 16.16
C CYS A 175 -3.20 0.00 16.49
N VAL A 176 -2.46 -1.08 16.32
CA VAL A 176 -2.87 -2.45 16.64
C VAL A 176 -1.91 -3.02 17.67
N ASP A 177 -2.42 -3.37 18.83
CA ASP A 177 -1.64 -4.04 19.86
C ASP A 177 -1.74 -5.56 19.70
N ASN A 178 -0.57 -6.22 19.62
CA ASN A 178 -0.43 -7.69 19.68
C ASN A 178 -1.38 -8.52 18.79
N ALA A 179 -1.66 -8.04 17.56
CA ALA A 179 -2.46 -8.76 16.59
C ALA A 179 -1.61 -9.27 15.42
N PRO A 180 -1.02 -10.48 15.49
CA PRO A 180 -0.06 -10.98 14.48
C PRO A 180 -0.61 -11.04 13.06
N ALA A 181 -1.93 -11.26 12.90
CA ALA A 181 -2.57 -11.25 11.59
C ALA A 181 -2.61 -9.85 10.96
N ARG A 182 -2.62 -8.80 11.77
CA ARG A 182 -2.72 -7.40 11.36
C ARG A 182 -1.46 -6.56 11.64
N SER A 183 -0.46 -7.11 12.33
CA SER A 183 0.78 -6.41 12.67
C SER A 183 1.99 -7.26 12.35
N LYS A 184 2.97 -6.66 11.71
CA LYS A 184 4.27 -7.27 11.41
C LYS A 184 5.39 -6.33 11.79
N CYS A 185 6.43 -6.89 12.38
CA CYS A 185 7.62 -6.16 12.79
C CYS A 185 8.86 -6.74 12.11
N VAL A 186 9.70 -5.85 11.60
CA VAL A 186 11.04 -6.18 11.11
C VAL A 186 12.04 -5.42 11.95
N SER A 187 12.99 -6.14 12.54
CA SER A 187 14.09 -5.53 13.28
C SER A 187 15.41 -6.02 12.70
N LYS A 188 16.31 -5.11 12.41
CA LYS A 188 17.64 -5.39 11.87
C LYS A 188 18.70 -4.53 12.56
N THR A 189 19.85 -5.15 12.79
CA THR A 189 21.04 -4.47 13.33
C THR A 189 22.22 -4.77 12.43
N TRP A 190 22.93 -3.75 12.01
CA TRP A 190 24.18 -3.87 11.28
C TRP A 190 25.30 -3.22 12.08
N HIS A 191 26.41 -3.92 12.19
CA HIS A 191 27.58 -3.40 12.87
C HIS A 191 28.41 -2.50 11.94
N GLN A 192 29.13 -1.57 12.54
CA GLN A 192 30.03 -0.68 11.83
C GLN A 192 30.99 -1.45 10.89
N ARG A 193 31.25 -0.91 9.70
CA ARG A 193 32.09 -1.48 8.64
C ARG A 193 31.55 -2.76 7.98
N THR A 194 30.31 -3.09 8.18
CA THR A 194 29.65 -4.16 7.43
C THR A 194 29.28 -3.63 6.06
N LYS A 195 29.97 -4.10 5.03
CA LYS A 195 29.58 -3.79 3.64
C LYS A 195 28.45 -4.72 3.24
N VAL A 196 27.25 -4.20 3.13
CA VAL A 196 26.05 -4.92 2.70
C VAL A 196 25.42 -4.13 1.56
N ASP A 197 25.03 -4.82 0.52
CA ASP A 197 24.22 -4.25 -0.53
C ASP A 197 22.77 -4.12 -0.09
N TYR A 198 21.93 -3.54 -0.95
CA TYR A 198 20.51 -3.46 -0.69
C TYR A 198 19.89 -4.84 -0.48
N GLU A 199 19.21 -5.01 0.62
CA GLU A 199 18.49 -6.21 1.00
C GLU A 199 16.99 -5.97 0.91
N LYS A 200 16.28 -6.83 0.18
CA LYS A 200 14.82 -6.76 0.07
C LYS A 200 14.14 -7.29 1.31
N VAL A 201 13.17 -6.54 1.78
CA VAL A 201 12.22 -6.95 2.81
C VAL A 201 10.85 -7.06 2.14
N GLU A 202 10.13 -8.15 2.41
CA GLU A 202 8.77 -8.34 1.94
C GLU A 202 7.89 -8.87 3.07
N LEU A 203 6.79 -8.21 3.33
CA LEU A 203 5.80 -8.54 4.34
C LEU A 203 4.47 -8.79 3.65
N THR A 204 3.87 -9.96 3.91
CA THR A 204 2.59 -10.33 3.34
C THR A 204 1.54 -10.48 4.43
N PHE A 205 0.46 -9.73 4.31
CA PHE A 205 -0.74 -9.91 5.12
C PHE A 205 -1.73 -10.79 4.35
N LYS A 206 -2.15 -11.86 5.00
CA LYS A 206 -3.19 -12.80 4.56
C LYS A 206 -4.01 -13.18 5.78
N ASP A 207 -5.21 -13.64 5.56
CA ASP A 207 -6.08 -14.12 6.64
C ASP A 207 -6.31 -13.09 7.76
N TYR A 208 -6.30 -11.79 7.41
CA TYR A 208 -6.55 -10.69 8.33
C TYR A 208 -8.06 -10.53 8.61
N SER A 209 -8.41 -9.95 9.76
CA SER A 209 -9.79 -9.76 10.17
C SER A 209 -10.54 -8.76 9.30
N ILE A 210 -11.87 -8.88 9.29
CA ILE A 210 -12.81 -7.94 8.68
C ILE A 210 -12.55 -6.52 9.21
N GLY A 211 -12.77 -5.53 8.34
CA GLY A 211 -12.68 -4.12 8.69
C GLY A 211 -11.30 -3.49 8.49
N ALA A 212 -10.32 -4.19 7.93
CA ALA A 212 -9.06 -3.57 7.52
C ALA A 212 -9.30 -2.49 6.45
N ARG A 213 -8.90 -1.23 6.72
CA ARG A 213 -9.15 -0.08 5.83
C ARG A 213 -7.91 0.75 5.57
N LYS A 214 -6.89 0.65 6.40
CA LYS A 214 -5.67 1.44 6.29
C LYS A 214 -4.45 0.57 6.50
N ILE A 215 -3.35 0.97 5.87
CA ILE A 215 -2.01 0.41 6.12
C ILE A 215 -1.19 1.50 6.78
N SER A 216 -0.65 1.22 7.94
CA SER A 216 0.33 2.08 8.62
C SER A 216 1.70 1.43 8.54
N ILE A 217 2.69 2.17 8.07
CA ILE A 217 4.09 1.77 8.03
C ILE A 217 4.85 2.79 8.85
N MET A 218 5.45 2.34 9.94
CA MET A 218 6.26 3.16 10.83
C MET A 218 7.65 2.55 10.91
N ALA A 219 8.63 3.26 10.39
CA ALA A 219 10.04 2.88 10.44
C ALA A 219 10.80 3.80 11.38
N GLU A 220 11.53 3.21 12.30
CA GLU A 220 12.44 3.90 13.22
C GLU A 220 13.87 3.49 12.92
N GLU A 221 14.75 4.46 12.90
CA GLU A 221 16.16 4.27 12.69
C GLU A 221 16.95 4.88 13.83
N ARG A 222 17.92 4.13 14.32
CA ARG A 222 18.84 4.59 15.36
C ARG A 222 20.27 4.27 14.95
N GLY A 223 21.04 5.31 14.68
CA GLY A 223 22.47 5.19 14.41
C GLY A 223 23.29 5.49 15.68
N PHE A 224 24.22 4.62 16.03
CA PHE A 224 25.13 4.83 17.15
C PHE A 224 26.53 5.23 16.68
N ARG A 225 27.01 6.36 17.17
CA ARG A 225 28.37 6.81 16.90
C ARG A 225 29.39 6.04 17.74
N SER A 226 30.43 5.59 17.08
CA SER A 226 31.62 5.13 17.79
C SER A 226 32.72 6.21 17.90
N LEU A 227 32.70 7.26 17.07
CA LEU A 227 33.76 8.29 17.04
C LEU A 227 33.19 9.71 16.75
N ALA A 228 33.69 10.72 17.47
CA ALA A 228 33.26 12.11 17.41
C ALA A 228 33.54 12.86 16.07
N ARG A 229 34.19 12.25 15.10
CA ARG A 229 34.62 12.87 13.83
C ARG A 229 34.00 12.25 12.57
N ALA A 230 33.02 11.36 12.69
CA ALA A 230 32.36 10.75 11.53
C ALA A 230 31.42 11.75 10.83
N PRO A 231 31.27 11.68 9.50
CA PRO A 231 30.31 12.52 8.76
C PRO A 231 28.88 12.31 9.30
N ARG A 232 28.05 13.34 9.16
CA ARG A 232 26.71 13.43 9.79
C ARG A 232 25.63 12.51 9.19
N VAL A 233 25.98 11.57 8.33
CA VAL A 233 25.01 10.67 7.71
C VAL A 233 25.05 9.32 8.43
N TYR A 234 24.03 9.05 9.19
CA TYR A 234 23.87 7.81 9.96
C TYR A 234 22.52 7.20 9.62
N GLY A 235 22.37 5.91 9.81
CA GLY A 235 21.10 5.24 9.66
C GLY A 235 21.07 4.26 8.49
N VAL A 236 19.90 4.07 7.95
CA VAL A 236 19.62 3.09 6.91
C VAL A 236 19.02 3.80 5.70
N LYS A 237 19.44 3.43 4.51
CA LYS A 237 18.77 3.84 3.28
C LYS A 237 17.56 2.94 3.06
N LEU A 238 16.39 3.54 2.92
CA LEU A 238 15.14 2.87 2.56
C LEU A 238 14.76 3.26 1.13
N ALA A 239 14.57 2.27 0.27
CA ALA A 239 14.28 2.48 -1.13
C ALA A 239 13.13 1.60 -1.63
N ASN A 240 12.56 1.96 -2.76
CA ASN A 240 11.52 1.19 -3.46
C ASN A 240 10.38 0.69 -2.56
N LEU A 241 9.93 1.54 -1.62
CA LEU A 241 8.77 1.19 -0.80
C LEU A 241 7.55 1.01 -1.70
N ARG A 242 6.94 -0.17 -1.61
CA ARG A 242 5.77 -0.57 -2.39
C ARG A 242 4.72 -1.19 -1.49
N VAL A 243 3.49 -0.87 -1.78
CA VAL A 243 2.31 -1.55 -1.25
C VAL A 243 1.47 -1.97 -2.44
N ARG A 244 1.16 -3.26 -2.53
CA ARG A 244 0.31 -3.81 -3.59
C ARG A 244 -0.73 -4.75 -3.02
N ILE A 245 -1.85 -4.81 -3.71
CA ILE A 245 -2.94 -5.73 -3.42
C ILE A 245 -2.93 -6.83 -4.46
N GLU A 246 -2.71 -8.06 -4.03
CA GLU A 246 -2.66 -9.23 -4.90
C GLU A 246 -3.94 -10.04 -4.76
N MET A 247 -4.77 -9.99 -5.78
CA MET A 247 -6.00 -10.76 -5.84
C MET A 247 -5.70 -12.25 -5.92
N PRO A 248 -6.44 -13.11 -5.20
CA PRO A 248 -6.27 -14.55 -5.30
C PRO A 248 -6.67 -15.05 -6.70
N ASN A 249 -5.94 -16.05 -7.19
CA ASN A 249 -6.28 -16.68 -8.48
C ASN A 249 -7.61 -17.42 -8.45
N GLU A 250 -7.97 -17.95 -7.29
CA GLU A 250 -9.25 -18.61 -7.04
C GLU A 250 -9.98 -17.86 -5.92
N MET A 251 -11.23 -17.51 -6.18
CA MET A 251 -12.06 -16.91 -5.14
C MET A 251 -12.56 -17.96 -4.18
N ARG A 252 -12.22 -17.77 -2.93
CA ARG A 252 -12.97 -18.32 -1.81
C ARG A 252 -13.72 -17.17 -1.16
N TRP A 253 -15.05 -17.28 -1.19
CA TRP A 253 -15.88 -16.34 -0.49
C TRP A 253 -15.81 -16.67 1.00
N LEU A 254 -15.22 -15.78 1.78
CA LEU A 254 -15.04 -15.99 3.22
C LEU A 254 -16.24 -15.43 3.96
N THR A 255 -16.86 -16.25 4.80
CA THR A 255 -17.94 -15.84 5.70
C THR A 255 -17.41 -15.60 7.11
N GLU A 256 -18.14 -14.85 7.94
CA GLU A 256 -17.77 -14.63 9.35
C GLU A 256 -17.61 -15.93 10.13
N GLU A 257 -18.39 -16.97 9.78
CA GLU A 257 -18.32 -18.28 10.41
C GLU A 257 -16.96 -18.99 10.26
N MET A 258 -16.17 -18.60 9.26
CA MET A 258 -14.84 -19.16 9.05
C MET A 258 -13.77 -18.53 9.96
N PHE A 259 -14.07 -17.43 10.63
CA PHE A 259 -13.14 -16.69 11.49
C PHE A 259 -13.85 -16.19 12.76
N PRO A 260 -14.30 -17.11 13.64
CA PRO A 260 -15.06 -16.74 14.84
C PRO A 260 -14.28 -15.87 15.84
N ASP A 261 -12.95 -15.84 15.74
CA ASP A 261 -12.05 -15.14 16.67
C ASP A 261 -11.29 -13.96 16.02
N ALA A 262 -11.76 -13.39 14.91
CA ALA A 262 -11.09 -12.35 14.17
C ALA A 262 -11.48 -10.92 14.58
#